data_818d9b18d2021ef6483c4330b696a475
#
_entry.id   818d9b18d2021ef6483c4330b696a475
#
_cell.length_a   1.000
_cell.length_b   1.000
_cell.length_c   1.000
_cell.angle_alpha   90.00
_cell.angle_beta   90.00
_cell.angle_gamma   90.00
#
_symmetry.space_group_name_H-M   'P 1'
#
loop_
_entity.id
_entity.type
_entity.pdbx_description
1 polymer ?
#
loop_
_entity_poly.entity_id
_entity_poly.type
_entity_poly.pdbx_seq_one_letter_code
_entity_poly.pdbx_strand_id
1 'polypeptide(L)'
;MTPSRARRRDRRVYVRSHPLLFALLAATRGRPVRRLGRTLLVHDATAYREALTRLPLNRTAPGTTGAAARTALAEQAQPDRAVAGATGGVLFDQEGGGHRADRRGLAEELGAAGVEQLRPVWQQLLAGRLAALGQGGEVDMVALARELAGSVVCRLLGTDADPVVVARAAADAAAASVRTHLPGPHRPATQAAAARTARTLRSLLTRPVATPPPTPLPGCPHAPHGSMPPLGDALAAMVAVAAVNTTVAALPRAVAWCADASLWDQAADPVLRLRLADELLRVTAASPLLPRVAAADGTVGGCPVRSGDRLLLVARHAAQAHRRDPDALAPADPALAHLVFGAGSHACPGARLARIQLADTLAALAPHRPVVTRARVDRRAALPGWRVLTVKATS
;
A
#
# COMPACT_ATOMS: atom_id res chain seq x y z
N MET A 1 0.85 14.10 -28.99
CA MET A 1 1.31 14.85 -27.80
C MET A 1 2.45 14.08 -27.11
N THR A 2 3.59 14.72 -26.93
CA THR A 2 4.74 14.13 -26.19
C THR A 2 4.38 13.98 -24.70
N PRO A 3 4.63 12.84 -24.06
CA PRO A 3 4.32 12.67 -22.63
C PRO A 3 5.11 13.67 -21.78
N SER A 4 4.47 14.20 -20.72
CA SER A 4 5.09 15.13 -19.77
C SER A 4 6.35 14.53 -19.11
N ARG A 5 7.25 15.39 -18.58
CA ARG A 5 8.45 14.95 -17.84
C ARG A 5 8.06 14.04 -16.68
N ALA A 6 7.04 14.41 -15.91
CA ALA A 6 6.52 13.65 -14.80
C ALA A 6 6.03 12.26 -15.22
N ARG A 7 5.24 12.19 -16.29
CA ARG A 7 4.75 10.91 -16.84
C ARG A 7 5.88 10.02 -17.33
N ARG A 8 6.92 10.58 -17.97
CA ARG A 8 8.10 9.82 -18.41
C ARG A 8 8.88 9.27 -17.22
N ARG A 9 9.06 10.06 -16.16
CA ARG A 9 9.74 9.62 -14.94
C ARG A 9 8.96 8.51 -14.25
N ASP A 10 7.66 8.67 -14.05
CA ASP A 10 6.81 7.66 -13.41
C ASP A 10 6.77 6.36 -14.23
N ARG A 11 6.65 6.45 -15.56
CA ARG A 11 6.69 5.27 -16.45
C ARG A 11 7.99 4.46 -16.30
N ARG A 12 9.13 5.11 -16.07
CA ARG A 12 10.42 4.41 -15.85
C ARG A 12 10.38 3.49 -14.64
N VAL A 13 9.61 3.83 -13.61
CA VAL A 13 9.48 2.98 -12.41
C VAL A 13 8.87 1.64 -12.79
N TYR A 14 7.76 1.65 -13.52
CA TYR A 14 7.08 0.42 -13.97
C TYR A 14 7.93 -0.40 -14.93
N VAL A 15 8.43 0.25 -15.99
CA VAL A 15 9.20 -0.43 -17.04
C VAL A 15 10.50 -1.04 -16.50
N ARG A 16 11.15 -0.40 -15.53
CA ARG A 16 12.39 -0.92 -14.96
C ARG A 16 12.18 -1.95 -13.85
N SER A 17 11.01 -1.97 -13.20
CA SER A 17 10.68 -2.97 -12.19
C SER A 17 10.35 -4.33 -12.84
N HIS A 18 9.43 -4.34 -13.82
CA HIS A 18 8.96 -5.56 -14.48
C HIS A 18 8.70 -5.28 -15.97
N PRO A 19 9.74 -5.21 -16.83
CA PRO A 19 9.63 -4.72 -18.20
C PRO A 19 8.64 -5.54 -19.06
N LEU A 20 8.73 -6.86 -19.04
CA LEU A 20 7.86 -7.73 -19.83
C LEU A 20 6.39 -7.65 -19.41
N LEU A 21 6.14 -7.63 -18.09
CA LEU A 21 4.79 -7.54 -17.56
C LEU A 21 4.13 -6.21 -17.96
N PHE A 22 4.80 -5.08 -17.74
CA PHE A 22 4.22 -3.78 -18.08
C PHE A 22 4.14 -3.52 -19.58
N ALA A 23 5.01 -4.13 -20.39
CA ALA A 23 4.87 -4.13 -21.85
C ALA A 23 3.61 -4.90 -22.28
N LEU A 24 3.40 -6.11 -21.75
CA LEU A 24 2.19 -6.91 -22.02
C LEU A 24 0.91 -6.14 -21.63
N LEU A 25 0.88 -5.56 -20.43
CA LEU A 25 -0.26 -4.78 -19.95
C LEU A 25 -0.53 -3.55 -20.84
N ALA A 26 0.52 -2.90 -21.33
CA ALA A 26 0.38 -1.77 -22.24
C ALA A 26 -0.14 -2.20 -23.61
N ALA A 27 0.32 -3.32 -24.15
CA ALA A 27 -0.12 -3.86 -25.44
C ALA A 27 -1.58 -4.35 -25.42
N THR A 28 -2.06 -4.83 -24.27
CA THR A 28 -3.41 -5.41 -24.14
C THR A 28 -4.49 -4.43 -23.70
N ARG A 29 -4.14 -3.23 -23.25
CA ARG A 29 -5.06 -2.23 -22.66
C ARG A 29 -6.11 -1.65 -23.62
N GLY A 30 -6.00 -1.91 -24.92
CA GLY A 30 -6.98 -1.46 -25.91
C GLY A 30 -8.34 -2.16 -25.80
N ARG A 31 -8.43 -3.27 -25.05
CA ARG A 31 -9.69 -3.98 -24.76
C ARG A 31 -10.01 -3.90 -23.27
N PRO A 32 -11.29 -3.74 -22.88
CA PRO A 32 -11.72 -3.71 -21.47
C PRO A 32 -11.25 -4.93 -20.69
N VAL A 33 -11.41 -6.11 -21.28
CA VAL A 33 -10.93 -7.40 -20.76
C VAL A 33 -10.21 -8.14 -21.87
N ARG A 34 -9.05 -8.72 -21.57
CA ARG A 34 -8.30 -9.56 -22.50
C ARG A 34 -8.04 -10.93 -21.87
N ARG A 35 -8.51 -11.98 -22.54
CA ARG A 35 -8.24 -13.37 -22.13
C ARG A 35 -6.94 -13.86 -22.77
N LEU A 36 -6.08 -14.47 -21.95
CA LEU A 36 -4.85 -15.17 -22.34
C LEU A 36 -4.86 -16.55 -21.67
N GLY A 37 -5.37 -17.56 -22.38
CA GLY A 37 -5.59 -18.87 -21.79
C GLY A 37 -6.56 -18.82 -20.60
N ARG A 38 -6.10 -19.26 -19.42
CA ARG A 38 -6.85 -19.18 -18.16
C ARG A 38 -6.59 -17.88 -17.37
N THR A 39 -6.00 -16.88 -17.97
CA THR A 39 -5.77 -15.59 -17.32
C THR A 39 -6.55 -14.49 -18.02
N LEU A 40 -7.30 -13.69 -17.28
CA LEU A 40 -7.98 -12.49 -17.75
C LEU A 40 -7.22 -11.25 -17.26
N LEU A 41 -6.87 -10.37 -18.20
CA LEU A 41 -6.34 -9.04 -17.89
C LEU A 41 -7.51 -8.06 -17.92
N VAL A 42 -7.81 -7.42 -16.78
CA VAL A 42 -8.96 -6.51 -16.65
C VAL A 42 -8.44 -5.09 -16.56
N HIS A 43 -8.73 -4.28 -17.58
CA HIS A 43 -8.20 -2.93 -17.74
C HIS A 43 -9.24 -1.83 -17.53
N ASP A 44 -10.52 -2.14 -17.76
CA ASP A 44 -11.63 -1.18 -17.67
C ASP A 44 -12.12 -1.00 -16.23
N ALA A 45 -12.57 0.21 -15.89
CA ALA A 45 -13.03 0.55 -14.55
C ALA A 45 -14.31 -0.22 -14.13
N THR A 46 -15.24 -0.39 -15.06
CA THR A 46 -16.51 -1.09 -14.79
C THR A 46 -16.26 -2.59 -14.61
N ALA A 47 -15.51 -3.20 -15.52
CA ALA A 47 -15.11 -4.60 -15.42
C ALA A 47 -14.26 -4.88 -14.16
N TYR A 48 -13.37 -3.94 -13.78
CA TYR A 48 -12.58 -4.03 -12.56
C TYR A 48 -13.46 -4.04 -11.30
N ARG A 49 -14.44 -3.12 -11.23
CA ARG A 49 -15.39 -3.05 -10.12
C ARG A 49 -16.28 -4.29 -10.09
N GLU A 50 -16.81 -4.72 -11.23
CA GLU A 50 -17.61 -5.93 -11.37
C GLU A 50 -16.87 -7.16 -10.83
N ALA A 51 -15.62 -7.37 -11.22
CA ALA A 51 -14.77 -8.46 -10.74
C ALA A 51 -14.57 -8.46 -9.22
N LEU A 52 -14.50 -7.29 -8.58
CA LEU A 52 -14.29 -7.17 -7.14
C LEU A 52 -15.56 -7.26 -6.30
N THR A 53 -16.73 -6.95 -6.90
CA THR A 53 -18.00 -6.82 -6.14
C THR A 53 -19.04 -7.87 -6.46
N ARG A 54 -18.96 -8.49 -7.65
CA ARG A 54 -19.99 -9.44 -8.12
C ARG A 54 -19.47 -10.85 -8.35
N LEU A 55 -18.19 -11.00 -8.77
CA LEU A 55 -17.62 -12.31 -9.01
C LEU A 55 -17.18 -12.95 -7.69
N PRO A 56 -17.63 -14.20 -7.39
CA PRO A 56 -17.07 -14.96 -6.28
C PRO A 56 -15.56 -15.21 -6.50
N LEU A 57 -14.73 -14.86 -5.53
CA LEU A 57 -13.28 -14.91 -5.64
C LEU A 57 -12.71 -15.91 -4.64
N ASN A 58 -11.86 -16.83 -5.11
CA ASN A 58 -11.05 -17.68 -4.25
C ASN A 58 -9.82 -16.91 -3.78
N ARG A 59 -9.80 -16.54 -2.52
CA ARG A 59 -8.75 -15.69 -1.90
C ARG A 59 -7.54 -16.49 -1.46
N THR A 60 -7.68 -17.81 -1.35
CA THR A 60 -6.66 -18.73 -0.85
C THR A 60 -5.96 -19.50 -1.96
N ALA A 61 -6.44 -19.32 -3.20
CA ALA A 61 -5.85 -19.99 -4.37
C ALA A 61 -4.38 -19.55 -4.61
N PRO A 62 -3.54 -20.46 -5.08
CA PRO A 62 -2.14 -20.13 -5.42
C PRO A 62 -2.06 -18.95 -6.38
N GLY A 63 -1.14 -18.01 -6.09
CA GLY A 63 -0.93 -16.80 -6.89
C GLY A 63 -1.85 -15.62 -6.54
N THR A 64 -2.69 -15.73 -5.52
CA THR A 64 -3.43 -14.60 -4.93
C THR A 64 -2.61 -13.90 -3.84
N THR A 65 -2.96 -12.65 -3.53
CA THR A 65 -2.33 -11.91 -2.43
C THR A 65 -2.56 -12.60 -1.08
N GLY A 66 -3.74 -13.20 -0.87
CA GLY A 66 -4.06 -13.95 0.35
C GLY A 66 -3.22 -15.21 0.50
N ALA A 67 -3.07 -16.02 -0.56
CA ALA A 67 -2.19 -17.17 -0.55
C ALA A 67 -0.73 -16.79 -0.28
N ALA A 68 -0.25 -15.69 -0.89
CA ALA A 68 1.09 -15.17 -0.65
C ALA A 68 1.32 -14.78 0.82
N ALA A 69 0.36 -14.08 1.41
CA ALA A 69 0.40 -13.70 2.82
C ALA A 69 0.34 -14.93 3.73
N ARG A 70 -0.52 -15.89 3.43
CA ARG A 70 -0.66 -17.14 4.20
C ARG A 70 0.60 -17.98 4.15
N THR A 71 1.20 -18.20 2.98
CA THR A 71 2.44 -18.99 2.86
C THR A 71 3.57 -18.36 3.67
N ALA A 72 3.69 -17.02 3.66
CA ALA A 72 4.66 -16.32 4.47
C ALA A 72 4.45 -16.50 5.99
N LEU A 73 3.23 -16.82 6.42
CA LEU A 73 2.81 -16.88 7.83
C LEU A 73 2.55 -18.30 8.33
N ALA A 74 2.11 -19.24 7.46
CA ALA A 74 1.61 -20.58 7.84
C ALA A 74 2.71 -21.60 8.17
N GLU A 75 3.94 -21.43 7.74
CA GLU A 75 5.05 -22.36 8.10
C GLU A 75 5.39 -22.34 9.60
N GLN A 76 4.59 -21.67 10.45
CA GLN A 76 4.95 -21.40 11.84
C GLN A 76 3.77 -21.38 12.82
N ALA A 77 2.62 -21.91 12.45
CA ALA A 77 1.57 -22.18 13.42
C ALA A 77 2.04 -23.31 14.33
N GLN A 78 2.64 -22.98 15.48
CA GLN A 78 2.71 -23.92 16.59
C GLN A 78 1.29 -24.21 17.07
N PRO A 79 0.84 -25.45 17.15
CA PRO A 79 -0.51 -25.82 17.52
C PRO A 79 -0.91 -25.40 18.93
N ASP A 80 0.02 -25.03 19.80
CA ASP A 80 -0.20 -24.84 21.24
C ASP A 80 -0.60 -23.43 21.68
N ARG A 81 -0.76 -22.47 20.76
CA ARG A 81 -1.26 -21.11 21.10
C ARG A 81 -2.49 -20.71 20.31
N ALA A 82 -3.50 -21.56 20.30
CA ALA A 82 -4.84 -21.14 19.93
C ALA A 82 -5.44 -20.27 21.05
N VAL A 83 -5.27 -18.96 20.97
CA VAL A 83 -6.06 -18.03 21.76
C VAL A 83 -7.50 -18.18 21.27
N ALA A 84 -8.38 -18.64 22.16
CA ALA A 84 -9.79 -18.82 21.87
C ALA A 84 -10.38 -17.49 21.34
N GLY A 85 -10.81 -17.46 20.08
CA GLY A 85 -11.41 -16.31 19.44
C GLY A 85 -10.57 -15.60 18.36
N ALA A 86 -9.26 -15.86 18.24
CA ALA A 86 -8.45 -15.33 17.14
C ALA A 86 -8.62 -16.22 15.90
N THR A 87 -9.32 -15.72 14.89
CA THR A 87 -9.33 -16.35 13.55
C THR A 87 -7.93 -16.21 12.97
N GLY A 88 -7.14 -17.29 12.95
CA GLY A 88 -5.71 -17.30 12.58
C GLY A 88 -5.39 -16.99 11.12
N GLY A 89 -6.21 -16.21 10.43
CA GLY A 89 -6.06 -15.82 9.03
C GLY A 89 -5.60 -14.37 8.85
N VAL A 90 -5.14 -14.03 7.64
CA VAL A 90 -4.89 -12.65 7.26
C VAL A 90 -6.13 -12.05 6.59
N LEU A 91 -6.35 -10.75 6.74
CA LEU A 91 -7.56 -10.05 6.21
C LEU A 91 -7.81 -10.32 4.72
N PHE A 92 -6.77 -10.60 3.94
CA PHE A 92 -6.87 -10.87 2.49
C PHE A 92 -7.43 -12.25 2.15
N ASP A 93 -7.40 -13.21 3.07
CA ASP A 93 -7.85 -14.59 2.84
C ASP A 93 -9.11 -14.96 3.63
N GLN A 94 -9.53 -14.08 4.54
CA GLN A 94 -10.71 -14.29 5.36
C GLN A 94 -12.01 -13.97 4.63
N GLU A 95 -13.07 -14.68 5.00
CA GLU A 95 -14.46 -14.42 4.60
C GLU A 95 -15.39 -14.56 5.81
N GLY A 96 -16.60 -14.00 5.72
CA GLY A 96 -17.62 -14.20 6.73
C GLY A 96 -17.45 -13.36 8.01
N GLY A 97 -17.76 -13.95 9.16
CA GLY A 97 -17.84 -13.24 10.46
C GLY A 97 -16.51 -12.73 10.97
N GLY A 98 -15.47 -13.55 10.91
CA GLY A 98 -14.10 -13.15 11.35
C GLY A 98 -13.55 -11.97 10.56
N HIS A 99 -13.68 -12.02 9.22
CA HIS A 99 -13.29 -10.90 8.35
C HIS A 99 -14.01 -9.61 8.73
N ARG A 100 -15.32 -9.68 9.03
CA ARG A 100 -16.08 -8.48 9.44
C ARG A 100 -15.62 -7.91 10.78
N ALA A 101 -15.24 -8.78 11.74
CA ALA A 101 -14.75 -8.36 13.04
C ALA A 101 -13.38 -7.67 12.94
N ASP A 102 -12.40 -8.31 12.29
CA ASP A 102 -11.05 -7.75 12.08
C ASP A 102 -11.12 -6.43 11.29
N ARG A 103 -12.00 -6.40 10.29
CA ARG A 103 -12.22 -5.20 9.48
C ARG A 103 -12.84 -4.05 10.26
N ARG A 104 -13.74 -4.34 11.20
CA ARG A 104 -14.34 -3.31 12.07
C ARG A 104 -13.28 -2.70 12.97
N GLY A 105 -12.45 -3.50 13.66
CA GLY A 105 -11.36 -3.00 14.47
C GLY A 105 -10.39 -2.12 13.68
N LEU A 106 -9.97 -2.55 12.48
CA LEU A 106 -9.13 -1.72 11.60
C LEU A 106 -9.84 -0.46 11.10
N ALA A 107 -11.16 -0.49 10.88
CA ALA A 107 -11.92 0.68 10.45
C ALA A 107 -12.09 1.72 11.55
N GLU A 108 -12.12 1.32 12.81
CA GLU A 108 -12.10 2.22 13.95
C GLU A 108 -10.76 2.95 14.06
N GLU A 109 -9.64 2.21 14.02
CA GLU A 109 -8.28 2.77 14.10
C GLU A 109 -7.87 3.59 12.88
N LEU A 110 -8.32 3.23 11.68
CA LEU A 110 -8.01 3.91 10.42
C LEU A 110 -9.14 4.81 9.92
N GLY A 111 -10.18 4.98 10.73
CA GLY A 111 -11.27 5.91 10.53
C GLY A 111 -10.87 7.38 10.77
N ALA A 112 -11.86 8.26 10.85
CA ALA A 112 -11.60 9.68 11.01
C ALA A 112 -10.84 9.99 12.31
N ALA A 113 -11.36 9.51 13.44
CA ALA A 113 -10.78 9.76 14.76
C ALA A 113 -9.40 9.10 14.91
N GLY A 114 -9.24 7.82 14.51
CA GLY A 114 -7.97 7.12 14.61
C GLY A 114 -6.88 7.75 13.75
N VAL A 115 -7.19 8.19 12.54
CA VAL A 115 -6.23 8.90 11.67
C VAL A 115 -5.80 10.23 12.31
N GLU A 116 -6.71 11.00 12.91
CA GLU A 116 -6.34 12.25 13.59
C GLU A 116 -5.48 11.98 14.83
N GLN A 117 -5.68 10.87 15.55
CA GLN A 117 -4.81 10.47 16.68
C GLN A 117 -3.41 10.04 16.22
N LEU A 118 -3.29 9.45 15.04
CA LEU A 118 -2.01 9.07 14.43
C LEU A 118 -1.28 10.27 13.79
N ARG A 119 -1.99 11.32 13.43
CA ARG A 119 -1.49 12.45 12.65
C ARG A 119 -0.27 13.16 13.26
N PRO A 120 -0.19 13.42 14.58
CA PRO A 120 0.99 14.03 15.17
C PRO A 120 2.28 13.26 14.93
N VAL A 121 2.22 11.92 14.83
CA VAL A 121 3.38 11.05 14.62
C VAL A 121 4.14 11.44 13.35
N TRP A 122 3.42 11.58 12.23
CA TRP A 122 4.09 11.94 10.98
C TRP A 122 4.29 13.44 10.82
N GLN A 123 3.46 14.31 11.42
CA GLN A 123 3.66 15.76 11.36
C GLN A 123 4.97 16.17 12.03
N GLN A 124 5.24 15.63 13.22
CA GLN A 124 6.50 15.89 13.93
C GLN A 124 7.71 15.41 13.13
N LEU A 125 7.61 14.21 12.54
CA LEU A 125 8.66 13.64 11.70
C LEU A 125 8.90 14.49 10.45
N LEU A 126 7.84 14.93 9.75
CA LEU A 126 7.94 15.80 8.59
C LEU A 126 8.63 17.13 8.96
N ALA A 127 8.23 17.78 10.05
CA ALA A 127 8.82 19.04 10.49
C ALA A 127 10.34 18.90 10.72
N GLY A 128 10.76 17.83 11.41
CA GLY A 128 12.18 17.58 11.67
C GLY A 128 12.98 17.23 10.42
N ARG A 129 12.47 16.34 9.57
CA ARG A 129 13.21 15.85 8.40
C ARG A 129 13.24 16.82 7.22
N LEU A 130 12.22 17.67 7.07
CA LEU A 130 12.16 18.66 6.00
C LEU A 130 12.86 19.99 6.34
N ALA A 131 13.26 20.20 7.60
CA ALA A 131 14.01 21.40 8.01
C ALA A 131 15.28 21.61 7.18
N ALA A 132 15.93 20.54 6.72
CA ALA A 132 17.10 20.60 5.85
C ALA A 132 16.83 21.35 4.53
N LEU A 133 15.60 21.29 4.00
CA LEU A 133 15.23 22.00 2.77
C LEU A 133 15.30 23.51 2.94
N GLY A 134 14.85 24.03 4.10
CA GLY A 134 14.94 25.46 4.43
C GLY A 134 16.37 25.98 4.55
N GLN A 135 17.34 25.08 4.76
CA GLN A 135 18.78 25.39 4.85
C GLN A 135 19.50 25.10 3.52
N GLY A 136 18.79 24.86 2.42
CA GLY A 136 19.38 24.54 1.13
C GLY A 136 19.94 23.12 1.01
N GLY A 137 19.66 22.25 1.99
CA GLY A 137 20.03 20.83 1.97
C GLY A 137 19.15 19.97 1.08
N GLU A 138 19.47 18.70 1.02
CA GLU A 138 18.72 17.68 0.26
C GLU A 138 18.01 16.70 1.20
N VAL A 139 16.85 16.15 0.77
CA VAL A 139 16.10 15.13 1.50
C VAL A 139 15.85 13.94 0.61
N ASP A 140 16.15 12.70 1.09
CA ASP A 140 15.75 11.46 0.44
C ASP A 140 14.33 11.10 0.85
N MET A 141 13.40 11.29 -0.07
CA MET A 141 11.98 11.01 0.11
C MET A 141 11.66 9.53 0.32
N VAL A 142 12.54 8.61 -0.11
CA VAL A 142 12.35 7.17 0.13
C VAL A 142 12.71 6.83 1.58
N ALA A 143 13.79 7.39 2.10
CA ALA A 143 14.15 7.25 3.50
C ALA A 143 13.07 7.85 4.41
N LEU A 144 12.59 9.05 4.09
CA LEU A 144 11.49 9.70 4.80
C LEU A 144 10.21 8.85 4.79
N ALA A 145 9.81 8.32 3.63
CA ALA A 145 8.61 7.49 3.51
C ALA A 145 8.72 6.19 4.32
N ARG A 146 9.90 5.58 4.41
CA ARG A 146 10.15 4.41 5.25
C ARG A 146 10.00 4.73 6.73
N GLU A 147 10.62 5.78 7.19
CA GLU A 147 10.56 6.21 8.58
C GLU A 147 9.12 6.58 8.97
N LEU A 148 8.43 7.35 8.12
CA LEU A 148 7.03 7.72 8.30
C LEU A 148 6.12 6.50 8.40
N ALA A 149 6.22 5.58 7.44
CA ALA A 149 5.38 4.38 7.44
C ALA A 149 5.70 3.47 8.63
N GLY A 150 6.97 3.32 8.98
CA GLY A 150 7.41 2.56 10.15
C GLY A 150 6.89 3.14 11.45
N SER A 151 7.01 4.46 11.66
CA SER A 151 6.52 5.15 12.86
C SER A 151 5.01 5.00 13.04
N VAL A 152 4.24 5.13 11.96
CA VAL A 152 2.79 4.93 12.00
C VAL A 152 2.44 3.47 12.32
N VAL A 153 3.14 2.51 11.71
CA VAL A 153 2.93 1.07 12.00
C VAL A 153 3.28 0.75 13.45
N CYS A 154 4.41 1.23 13.96
CA CYS A 154 4.80 1.02 15.35
C CYS A 154 3.75 1.61 16.31
N ARG A 155 3.27 2.82 16.05
CA ARG A 155 2.22 3.46 16.84
C ARG A 155 0.90 2.71 16.80
N LEU A 156 0.48 2.29 15.58
CA LEU A 156 -0.77 1.55 15.36
C LEU A 156 -0.75 0.17 16.05
N LEU A 157 0.38 -0.53 15.99
CA LEU A 157 0.53 -1.86 16.57
C LEU A 157 1.01 -1.83 18.03
N GLY A 158 1.39 -0.65 18.55
CA GLY A 158 1.87 -0.43 19.89
C GLY A 158 3.17 -1.20 20.19
N THR A 159 4.10 -1.23 19.24
CA THR A 159 5.45 -1.80 19.43
C THR A 159 6.48 -0.69 19.62
N ASP A 160 7.48 -0.94 20.49
CA ASP A 160 8.59 -0.02 20.76
C ASP A 160 9.80 -0.28 19.85
N ALA A 161 9.65 -1.15 18.84
CA ALA A 161 10.71 -1.44 17.89
C ALA A 161 11.08 -0.19 17.05
N ASP A 162 12.34 -0.11 16.61
CA ASP A 162 12.79 0.98 15.73
C ASP A 162 11.97 1.02 14.43
N PRO A 163 11.32 2.16 14.13
CA PRO A 163 10.45 2.30 12.95
C PRO A 163 11.14 1.98 11.62
N VAL A 164 12.42 2.33 11.47
CA VAL A 164 13.19 2.10 10.24
C VAL A 164 13.50 0.61 10.09
N VAL A 165 13.78 -0.08 11.21
CA VAL A 165 14.02 -1.53 11.25
C VAL A 165 12.74 -2.27 10.90
N VAL A 166 11.59 -1.89 11.48
CA VAL A 166 10.26 -2.47 11.16
C VAL A 166 9.93 -2.26 9.68
N ALA A 167 10.12 -1.04 9.16
CA ALA A 167 9.85 -0.75 7.74
C ALA A 167 10.75 -1.57 6.80
N ARG A 168 12.03 -1.76 7.15
CA ARG A 168 12.94 -2.60 6.38
C ARG A 168 12.50 -4.06 6.39
N ALA A 169 12.19 -4.61 7.57
CA ALA A 169 11.74 -5.99 7.71
C ALA A 169 10.44 -6.24 6.94
N ALA A 170 9.47 -5.30 6.97
CA ALA A 170 8.25 -5.37 6.20
C ALA A 170 8.50 -5.33 4.67
N ALA A 171 9.44 -4.50 4.21
CA ALA A 171 9.83 -4.43 2.80
C ALA A 171 10.52 -5.73 2.34
N ASP A 172 11.42 -6.28 3.14
CA ASP A 172 12.13 -7.53 2.85
C ASP A 172 11.18 -8.73 2.80
N ALA A 173 10.22 -8.81 3.73
CA ALA A 173 9.18 -9.84 3.76
C ALA A 173 8.30 -9.78 2.50
N ALA A 174 7.85 -8.59 2.11
CA ALA A 174 7.07 -8.40 0.89
C ALA A 174 7.86 -8.77 -0.37
N ALA A 175 9.09 -8.32 -0.50
CA ALA A 175 9.95 -8.60 -1.66
C ALA A 175 10.29 -10.10 -1.77
N ALA A 176 10.50 -10.78 -0.65
CA ALA A 176 10.71 -12.21 -0.62
C ALA A 176 9.43 -12.97 -1.04
N SER A 177 8.25 -12.58 -0.51
CA SER A 177 6.97 -13.16 -0.87
C SER A 177 6.66 -13.00 -2.37
N VAL A 178 6.85 -11.82 -2.95
CA VAL A 178 6.63 -11.62 -4.39
C VAL A 178 7.52 -12.54 -5.24
N ARG A 179 8.79 -12.73 -4.85
CA ARG A 179 9.71 -13.62 -5.57
C ARG A 179 9.28 -15.09 -5.55
N THR A 180 8.61 -15.56 -4.50
CA THR A 180 8.09 -16.94 -4.45
C THR A 180 6.89 -17.17 -5.38
N HIS A 181 6.20 -16.09 -5.79
CA HIS A 181 5.00 -16.14 -6.61
C HIS A 181 5.24 -15.77 -8.10
N LEU A 182 6.47 -15.36 -8.44
CA LEU A 182 6.83 -15.12 -9.84
C LEU A 182 6.87 -16.45 -10.61
N PRO A 183 6.48 -16.46 -11.90
CA PRO A 183 6.59 -17.66 -12.73
C PRO A 183 8.06 -18.12 -12.83
N GLY A 184 8.30 -19.38 -12.59
CA GLY A 184 9.62 -19.98 -12.66
C GLY A 184 9.76 -21.22 -11.76
N PRO A 185 10.91 -21.90 -11.80
CA PRO A 185 11.14 -23.06 -10.94
C PRO A 185 11.13 -22.65 -9.47
N HIS A 186 10.37 -23.35 -8.65
CA HIS A 186 10.34 -23.16 -7.21
C HIS A 186 11.71 -23.52 -6.61
N ARG A 187 12.39 -22.54 -6.06
CA ARG A 187 13.71 -22.71 -5.44
C ARG A 187 13.55 -22.78 -3.92
N PRO A 188 13.97 -23.88 -3.26
CA PRO A 188 13.88 -24.01 -1.79
C PRO A 188 14.53 -22.84 -1.05
N ALA A 189 15.65 -22.32 -1.56
CA ALA A 189 16.33 -21.14 -1.01
C ALA A 189 15.44 -19.88 -1.00
N THR A 190 14.57 -19.71 -2.01
CA THR A 190 13.65 -18.56 -2.07
C THR A 190 12.55 -18.67 -1.02
N GLN A 191 12.00 -19.87 -0.82
CA GLN A 191 11.01 -20.14 0.22
C GLN A 191 11.61 -19.95 1.62
N ALA A 192 12.81 -20.52 1.86
CA ALA A 192 13.52 -20.33 3.12
C ALA A 192 13.84 -18.85 3.41
N ALA A 193 14.16 -18.04 2.39
CA ALA A 193 14.36 -16.61 2.55
C ALA A 193 13.05 -15.89 2.92
N ALA A 194 11.91 -16.24 2.30
CA ALA A 194 10.61 -15.68 2.62
C ALA A 194 10.20 -16.02 4.08
N ALA A 195 10.40 -17.26 4.50
CA ALA A 195 10.13 -17.68 5.88
C ALA A 195 11.01 -16.94 6.89
N ARG A 196 12.30 -16.74 6.61
CA ARG A 196 13.20 -15.96 7.49
C ARG A 196 12.76 -14.53 7.64
N THR A 197 12.48 -13.83 6.54
CA THR A 197 12.06 -12.41 6.59
C THR A 197 10.72 -12.23 7.29
N ALA A 198 9.78 -13.16 7.12
CA ALA A 198 8.52 -13.16 7.84
C ALA A 198 8.71 -13.36 9.36
N ARG A 199 9.63 -14.26 9.78
CA ARG A 199 10.00 -14.45 11.21
C ARG A 199 10.57 -13.17 11.80
N THR A 200 11.55 -12.57 11.12
CA THR A 200 12.17 -11.31 11.57
C THR A 200 11.12 -10.21 11.75
N LEU A 201 10.22 -10.05 10.80
CA LEU A 201 9.15 -9.05 10.93
C LEU A 201 8.27 -9.33 12.15
N ARG A 202 7.85 -10.58 12.34
CA ARG A 202 7.00 -10.93 13.49
C ARG A 202 7.70 -10.70 14.83
N SER A 203 8.97 -11.10 14.97
CA SER A 203 9.71 -10.87 16.22
C SER A 203 9.83 -9.39 16.59
N LEU A 204 9.81 -8.49 15.61
CA LEU A 204 9.79 -7.04 15.84
C LEU A 204 8.41 -6.50 16.24
N LEU A 205 7.34 -7.19 15.81
CA LEU A 205 5.96 -6.76 16.09
C LEU A 205 5.35 -7.43 17.33
N THR A 206 5.93 -8.54 17.79
CA THR A 206 5.47 -9.22 19.01
C THR A 206 5.82 -8.34 20.20
N ARG A 207 4.79 -7.87 20.92
CA ARG A 207 5.01 -7.18 22.20
C ARG A 207 5.69 -8.15 23.17
N PRO A 208 6.73 -7.74 23.91
CA PRO A 208 7.06 -8.42 25.16
C PRO A 208 5.78 -8.40 26.00
N VAL A 209 5.44 -9.53 26.63
CA VAL A 209 4.33 -9.57 27.60
C VAL A 209 4.68 -8.56 28.67
N ALA A 210 4.15 -7.35 28.56
CA ALA A 210 4.39 -6.30 29.53
C ALA A 210 3.77 -6.75 30.83
N THR A 211 4.52 -6.62 31.93
CA THR A 211 4.01 -6.56 33.29
C THR A 211 2.71 -5.76 33.29
N PRO A 212 1.64 -6.22 33.97
CA PRO A 212 0.37 -5.51 33.97
C PRO A 212 0.61 -4.03 34.31
N PRO A 213 -0.07 -3.08 33.67
CA PRO A 213 0.12 -1.68 33.97
C PRO A 213 -0.11 -1.44 35.46
N PRO A 214 0.67 -0.56 36.09
CA PRO A 214 0.47 -0.24 37.49
C PRO A 214 -0.98 0.19 37.67
N THR A 215 -1.63 -0.33 38.72
CA THR A 215 -3.02 -0.06 39.07
C THR A 215 -3.29 1.44 38.94
N PRO A 216 -4.33 1.87 38.20
CA PRO A 216 -4.64 3.29 38.06
C PRO A 216 -4.85 3.91 39.44
N LEU A 217 -4.16 5.00 39.73
CA LEU A 217 -4.43 5.78 40.93
C LEU A 217 -5.86 6.32 40.86
N PRO A 218 -6.66 6.19 41.94
CA PRO A 218 -8.02 6.71 41.97
C PRO A 218 -7.98 8.24 41.77
N GLY A 219 -8.65 8.75 40.75
CA GLY A 219 -8.84 10.18 40.52
C GLY A 219 -8.33 10.77 39.22
N CYS A 220 -7.68 10.02 38.31
CA CYS A 220 -7.36 10.51 36.99
C CYS A 220 -8.44 10.12 35.98
N PRO A 221 -9.21 11.08 35.37
CA PRO A 221 -10.26 10.78 34.40
C PRO A 221 -9.76 10.47 32.98
N HIS A 222 -8.48 10.20 32.81
CA HIS A 222 -7.90 9.83 31.51
C HIS A 222 -7.41 8.39 31.57
N ALA A 223 -8.33 7.45 31.39
CA ALA A 223 -7.95 6.13 30.92
C ALA A 223 -7.27 6.34 29.53
N PRO A 224 -6.13 5.68 29.25
CA PRO A 224 -5.57 5.71 27.90
C PRO A 224 -6.60 5.10 26.97
N HIS A 225 -7.27 5.94 26.19
CA HIS A 225 -8.27 5.52 25.21
C HIS A 225 -7.65 4.54 24.23
N GLY A 226 -8.22 3.34 24.16
CA GLY A 226 -8.21 2.49 23.02
C GLY A 226 -6.85 1.91 22.61
N SER A 227 -6.25 1.06 23.41
CA SER A 227 -5.42 0.03 22.83
C SER A 227 -6.39 -0.94 22.13
N MET A 228 -6.36 -0.94 20.79
CA MET A 228 -6.98 -2.00 19.99
C MET A 228 -6.66 -3.35 20.68
N PRO A 229 -7.62 -4.27 20.82
CA PRO A 229 -7.29 -5.62 21.25
C PRO A 229 -6.13 -6.12 20.38
N PRO A 230 -5.12 -6.78 20.95
CA PRO A 230 -3.93 -7.13 20.21
C PRO A 230 -4.31 -7.88 18.94
N LEU A 231 -3.96 -7.30 17.79
CA LEU A 231 -4.10 -7.97 16.49
C LEU A 231 -3.33 -9.28 16.58
N GLY A 232 -3.90 -10.36 16.11
CA GLY A 232 -3.15 -11.61 15.97
C GLY A 232 -1.88 -11.35 15.13
N ASP A 233 -0.78 -12.00 15.46
CA ASP A 233 0.56 -11.78 14.85
C ASP A 233 0.52 -11.75 13.31
N ALA A 234 -0.33 -12.58 12.71
CA ALA A 234 -0.50 -12.65 11.28
C ALA A 234 -1.12 -11.37 10.69
N LEU A 235 -2.15 -10.84 11.35
CA LEU A 235 -2.83 -9.61 10.93
C LEU A 235 -1.93 -8.39 11.13
N ALA A 236 -1.19 -8.33 12.24
CA ALA A 236 -0.21 -7.27 12.52
C ALA A 236 0.90 -7.24 11.44
N ALA A 237 1.48 -8.40 11.12
CA ALA A 237 2.49 -8.50 10.07
C ALA A 237 1.94 -8.11 8.69
N MET A 238 0.70 -8.51 8.37
CA MET A 238 0.03 -8.10 7.13
C MET A 238 -0.18 -6.59 7.06
N VAL A 239 -0.65 -5.96 8.15
CA VAL A 239 -0.85 -4.51 8.24
C VAL A 239 0.48 -3.79 8.02
N ALA A 240 1.57 -4.24 8.68
CA ALA A 240 2.89 -3.67 8.52
C ALA A 240 3.39 -3.79 7.06
N VAL A 241 3.28 -4.97 6.46
CA VAL A 241 3.68 -5.21 5.06
C VAL A 241 2.87 -4.33 4.11
N ALA A 242 1.54 -4.26 4.27
CA ALA A 242 0.68 -3.49 3.39
C ALA A 242 0.95 -1.98 3.51
N ALA A 243 0.97 -1.43 4.73
CA ALA A 243 1.15 0.00 4.97
C ALA A 243 2.53 0.49 4.52
N VAL A 244 3.61 -0.21 4.89
CA VAL A 244 4.97 0.20 4.55
C VAL A 244 5.19 0.18 3.04
N ASN A 245 4.89 -0.94 2.37
CA ASN A 245 5.24 -1.07 0.96
C ASN A 245 4.44 -0.12 0.07
N THR A 246 3.16 0.11 0.36
CA THR A 246 2.33 1.02 -0.45
C THR A 246 2.71 2.48 -0.23
N THR A 247 3.02 2.89 1.02
CA THR A 247 3.47 4.26 1.31
C THR A 247 4.82 4.55 0.67
N VAL A 248 5.80 3.66 0.81
CA VAL A 248 7.12 3.80 0.20
C VAL A 248 7.07 3.79 -1.33
N ALA A 249 6.13 3.06 -1.93
CA ALA A 249 5.93 3.08 -3.38
C ALA A 249 5.23 4.35 -3.87
N ALA A 250 4.21 4.86 -3.17
CA ALA A 250 3.37 5.96 -3.64
C ALA A 250 3.91 7.34 -3.30
N LEU A 251 4.29 7.60 -2.04
CA LEU A 251 4.61 8.93 -1.54
C LEU A 251 5.80 9.57 -2.29
N PRO A 252 6.96 8.92 -2.46
CA PRO A 252 8.07 9.52 -3.23
C PRO A 252 7.71 9.77 -4.70
N ARG A 253 6.87 8.92 -5.29
CA ARG A 253 6.41 9.09 -6.67
C ARG A 253 5.45 10.29 -6.80
N ALA A 254 4.56 10.47 -5.81
CA ALA A 254 3.67 11.64 -5.75
C ALA A 254 4.48 12.95 -5.65
N VAL A 255 5.51 13.00 -4.81
CA VAL A 255 6.41 14.14 -4.70
C VAL A 255 7.14 14.41 -6.03
N ALA A 256 7.62 13.36 -6.70
CA ALA A 256 8.24 13.51 -8.02
C ALA A 256 7.26 14.05 -9.08
N TRP A 257 5.98 13.68 -9.02
CA TRP A 257 4.94 14.24 -9.86
C TRP A 257 4.74 15.74 -9.60
N CYS A 258 4.63 16.17 -8.34
CA CYS A 258 4.49 17.59 -7.99
C CYS A 258 5.69 18.40 -8.50
N ALA A 259 6.91 17.91 -8.30
CA ALA A 259 8.13 18.58 -8.74
C ALA A 259 8.24 18.69 -10.27
N ASP A 260 7.95 17.59 -11.00
CA ASP A 260 8.11 17.54 -12.47
C ASP A 260 6.96 18.19 -13.25
N ALA A 261 5.77 18.32 -12.64
CA ALA A 261 4.57 18.91 -13.25
C ALA A 261 4.19 20.27 -12.66
N SER A 262 5.04 20.85 -11.79
CA SER A 262 4.85 22.16 -11.16
C SER A 262 3.52 22.29 -10.40
N LEU A 263 3.15 21.26 -9.61
CA LEU A 263 1.87 21.22 -8.90
C LEU A 263 1.94 21.82 -7.49
N TRP A 264 3.01 22.55 -7.15
CA TRP A 264 3.22 23.07 -5.80
C TRP A 264 2.19 24.14 -5.39
N ASP A 265 1.64 24.90 -6.35
CA ASP A 265 0.56 25.86 -6.07
C ASP A 265 -0.73 25.14 -5.66
N GLN A 266 -1.08 24.04 -6.33
CA GLN A 266 -2.19 23.18 -5.93
C GLN A 266 -1.94 22.48 -4.59
N ALA A 267 -0.68 22.15 -4.28
CA ALA A 267 -0.29 21.57 -3.00
C ALA A 267 -0.32 22.59 -1.85
N ALA A 268 -0.05 23.85 -2.11
CA ALA A 268 -0.11 24.93 -1.13
C ALA A 268 -1.55 25.25 -0.72
N ASP A 269 -2.50 25.20 -1.66
CA ASP A 269 -3.91 25.49 -1.41
C ASP A 269 -4.56 24.37 -0.56
N PRO A 270 -5.14 24.66 0.61
CA PRO A 270 -5.75 23.65 1.48
C PRO A 270 -6.92 22.88 0.85
N VAL A 271 -7.70 23.52 -0.02
CA VAL A 271 -8.86 22.91 -0.69
C VAL A 271 -8.41 22.00 -1.84
N LEU A 272 -7.50 22.50 -2.67
CA LEU A 272 -6.96 21.75 -3.82
C LEU A 272 -6.07 20.59 -3.38
N ARG A 273 -5.35 20.72 -2.28
CA ARG A 273 -4.40 19.73 -1.77
C ARG A 273 -5.02 18.35 -1.56
N LEU A 274 -6.22 18.26 -0.99
CA LEU A 274 -6.90 16.99 -0.79
C LEU A 274 -7.28 16.34 -2.11
N ARG A 275 -7.76 17.14 -3.08
CA ARG A 275 -8.05 16.65 -4.44
C ARG A 275 -6.78 16.24 -5.17
N LEU A 276 -5.69 17.00 -4.98
CA LEU A 276 -4.37 16.67 -5.53
C LEU A 276 -3.84 15.36 -4.95
N ALA A 277 -4.02 15.11 -3.65
CA ALA A 277 -3.63 13.86 -3.02
C ALA A 277 -4.38 12.66 -3.65
N ASP A 278 -5.68 12.77 -3.91
CA ASP A 278 -6.46 11.74 -4.60
C ASP A 278 -5.95 11.51 -6.02
N GLU A 279 -5.70 12.57 -6.79
CA GLU A 279 -5.16 12.49 -8.14
C GLU A 279 -3.74 11.88 -8.18
N LEU A 280 -2.89 12.22 -7.23
CA LEU A 280 -1.54 11.66 -7.13
C LEU A 280 -1.58 10.18 -6.74
N LEU A 281 -2.44 9.77 -5.81
CA LEU A 281 -2.65 8.36 -5.47
C LEU A 281 -3.21 7.58 -6.66
N ARG A 282 -4.12 8.18 -7.43
CA ARG A 282 -4.65 7.61 -8.67
C ARG A 282 -3.54 7.32 -9.69
N VAL A 283 -2.67 8.29 -9.98
CA VAL A 283 -1.63 8.13 -11.01
C VAL A 283 -0.46 7.27 -10.54
N THR A 284 -0.12 7.30 -9.26
CA THR A 284 0.95 6.46 -8.71
C THR A 284 0.52 5.01 -8.53
N ALA A 285 -0.76 4.74 -8.24
CA ALA A 285 -1.33 3.40 -8.08
C ALA A 285 -0.32 2.44 -7.43
N ALA A 286 -0.09 2.59 -6.11
CA ALA A 286 0.98 1.86 -5.38
C ALA A 286 0.95 0.35 -5.67
N SER A 287 -0.24 -0.25 -5.64
CA SER A 287 -0.49 -1.63 -6.08
C SER A 287 -1.12 -1.61 -7.48
N PRO A 288 -0.32 -1.58 -8.56
CA PRO A 288 -0.84 -1.42 -9.91
C PRO A 288 -1.65 -2.62 -10.41
N LEU A 289 -1.51 -3.77 -9.75
CA LEU A 289 -2.12 -5.04 -10.08
C LEU A 289 -2.70 -5.69 -8.83
N LEU A 290 -3.91 -6.26 -8.96
CA LEU A 290 -4.52 -7.10 -7.94
C LEU A 290 -4.77 -8.50 -8.55
N PRO A 291 -3.95 -9.50 -8.25
CA PRO A 291 -4.18 -10.88 -8.69
C PRO A 291 -5.35 -11.49 -7.92
N ARG A 292 -6.26 -12.13 -8.64
CA ARG A 292 -7.43 -12.84 -8.10
C ARG A 292 -7.63 -14.17 -8.83
N VAL A 293 -8.41 -15.07 -8.23
CA VAL A 293 -8.83 -16.33 -8.86
C VAL A 293 -10.35 -16.43 -8.71
N ALA A 294 -11.06 -16.80 -9.77
CA ALA A 294 -12.50 -17.01 -9.71
C ALA A 294 -12.83 -18.28 -8.89
N ALA A 295 -13.77 -18.17 -7.97
CA ALA A 295 -14.27 -19.32 -7.18
C ALA A 295 -15.44 -20.05 -7.87
N ALA A 296 -16.14 -19.37 -8.78
CA ALA A 296 -17.24 -19.90 -9.55
C ALA A 296 -17.25 -19.32 -10.96
N ASP A 297 -18.06 -19.90 -11.83
CA ASP A 297 -18.33 -19.38 -13.16
C ASP A 297 -19.08 -18.04 -13.09
N GLY A 298 -18.86 -17.16 -14.07
CA GLY A 298 -19.50 -15.86 -14.14
C GLY A 298 -19.09 -15.08 -15.37
N THR A 299 -19.25 -13.75 -15.32
CA THR A 299 -18.83 -12.84 -16.38
C THR A 299 -18.13 -11.62 -15.79
N VAL A 300 -17.18 -11.05 -16.51
CA VAL A 300 -16.51 -9.79 -16.18
C VAL A 300 -16.35 -8.96 -17.45
N GLY A 301 -16.97 -7.80 -17.50
CA GLY A 301 -16.96 -6.95 -18.70
C GLY A 301 -17.46 -7.67 -19.94
N GLY A 302 -18.51 -8.51 -19.83
CA GLY A 302 -19.04 -9.34 -20.91
C GLY A 302 -18.16 -10.55 -21.28
N CYS A 303 -16.99 -10.73 -20.68
CA CYS A 303 -16.13 -11.89 -20.93
C CYS A 303 -16.48 -13.03 -19.98
N PRO A 304 -16.78 -14.27 -20.49
CA PRO A 304 -17.03 -15.42 -19.62
C PRO A 304 -15.81 -15.72 -18.74
N VAL A 305 -16.04 -16.04 -17.48
CA VAL A 305 -15.05 -16.46 -16.48
C VAL A 305 -15.44 -17.82 -15.97
N ARG A 306 -14.49 -18.75 -15.86
CA ARG A 306 -14.69 -20.08 -15.28
C ARG A 306 -14.05 -20.17 -13.92
N SER A 307 -14.57 -21.03 -13.07
CA SER A 307 -13.94 -21.37 -11.80
C SER A 307 -12.47 -21.77 -12.00
N GLY A 308 -11.58 -21.21 -11.17
CA GLY A 308 -10.15 -21.39 -11.27
C GLY A 308 -9.45 -20.49 -12.31
N ASP A 309 -10.18 -19.66 -13.07
CA ASP A 309 -9.55 -18.67 -13.93
C ASP A 309 -8.84 -17.60 -13.11
N ARG A 310 -7.67 -17.18 -13.57
CA ARG A 310 -6.89 -16.10 -12.96
C ARG A 310 -7.33 -14.75 -13.52
N LEU A 311 -7.52 -13.78 -12.64
CA LEU A 311 -7.79 -12.39 -13.01
C LEU A 311 -6.62 -11.53 -12.55
N LEU A 312 -5.99 -10.81 -13.47
CA LEU A 312 -5.07 -9.72 -13.17
C LEU A 312 -5.82 -8.41 -13.33
N LEU A 313 -6.32 -7.89 -12.22
CA LEU A 313 -7.06 -6.64 -12.17
C LEU A 313 -6.07 -5.49 -12.20
N VAL A 314 -6.04 -4.72 -13.30
CA VAL A 314 -5.03 -3.67 -13.52
C VAL A 314 -5.55 -2.34 -12.98
N ALA A 315 -5.37 -2.12 -11.66
CA ALA A 315 -5.82 -0.92 -10.95
C ALA A 315 -5.35 0.39 -11.61
N ARG A 316 -4.09 0.42 -12.07
CA ARG A 316 -3.53 1.57 -12.79
C ARG A 316 -4.31 1.91 -14.07
N HIS A 317 -4.81 0.91 -14.80
CA HIS A 317 -5.58 1.13 -16.02
C HIS A 317 -7.03 1.47 -15.70
N ALA A 318 -7.64 0.75 -14.75
CA ALA A 318 -8.99 1.03 -14.28
C ALA A 318 -9.14 2.47 -13.76
N ALA A 319 -8.16 2.98 -13.00
CA ALA A 319 -8.12 4.37 -12.55
C ALA A 319 -7.63 5.37 -13.61
N GLN A 320 -7.46 4.95 -14.87
CA GLN A 320 -7.02 5.78 -16.00
C GLN A 320 -5.71 6.56 -15.77
N ALA A 321 -4.85 6.07 -14.91
CA ALA A 321 -3.56 6.68 -14.58
C ALA A 321 -2.63 6.85 -15.80
N HIS A 322 -2.82 6.04 -16.84
CA HIS A 322 -2.06 6.08 -18.09
C HIS A 322 -2.58 7.10 -19.10
N ARG A 323 -3.79 7.65 -18.91
CA ARG A 323 -4.46 8.55 -19.87
C ARG A 323 -4.37 10.01 -19.43
N ARG A 324 -4.46 10.27 -18.12
CA ARG A 324 -4.60 11.61 -17.58
C ARG A 324 -3.58 11.87 -16.48
N ASP A 325 -2.88 13.00 -16.57
CA ASP A 325 -1.99 13.52 -15.53
C ASP A 325 -2.80 14.01 -14.32
N PRO A 326 -2.22 14.10 -13.11
CA PRO A 326 -2.92 14.59 -11.94
C PRO A 326 -3.18 16.09 -12.05
N ASP A 327 -4.39 16.51 -11.70
CA ASP A 327 -4.80 17.91 -11.68
C ASP A 327 -5.97 18.12 -10.70
N ALA A 328 -5.73 18.87 -9.62
CA ALA A 328 -6.75 19.16 -8.63
C ALA A 328 -7.81 20.19 -9.08
N LEU A 329 -7.51 20.99 -10.13
CA LEU A 329 -8.46 21.94 -10.70
C LEU A 329 -9.51 21.23 -11.55
N ALA A 330 -9.14 20.12 -12.16
CA ALA A 330 -10.04 19.29 -12.95
C ALA A 330 -9.82 17.80 -12.57
N PRO A 331 -10.20 17.37 -11.35
CA PRO A 331 -9.90 16.02 -10.87
C PRO A 331 -10.68 14.96 -11.64
N ALA A 332 -10.20 13.72 -11.62
CA ALA A 332 -10.98 12.58 -12.09
C ALA A 332 -12.19 12.35 -11.17
N ASP A 333 -13.20 11.66 -11.69
CA ASP A 333 -14.34 11.21 -10.87
C ASP A 333 -13.80 10.45 -9.62
N PRO A 334 -14.21 10.80 -8.39
CA PRO A 334 -13.80 10.11 -7.18
C PRO A 334 -14.02 8.60 -7.23
N ALA A 335 -15.13 8.15 -7.84
CA ALA A 335 -15.42 6.73 -8.01
C ALA A 335 -14.40 6.01 -8.91
N LEU A 336 -13.73 6.75 -9.81
CA LEU A 336 -12.64 6.26 -10.63
C LEU A 336 -11.30 6.35 -9.90
N ALA A 337 -11.02 7.49 -9.27
CA ALA A 337 -9.77 7.73 -8.56
C ALA A 337 -9.55 6.72 -7.43
N HIS A 338 -10.59 6.39 -6.69
CA HIS A 338 -10.53 5.47 -5.56
C HIS A 338 -10.39 3.98 -5.93
N LEU A 339 -10.50 3.59 -7.21
CA LEU A 339 -10.29 2.20 -7.64
C LEU A 339 -8.88 1.68 -7.30
N VAL A 340 -7.90 2.55 -7.11
CA VAL A 340 -6.55 2.17 -6.65
C VAL A 340 -6.54 1.57 -5.25
N PHE A 341 -7.59 1.82 -4.47
CA PHE A 341 -7.84 1.22 -3.15
C PHE A 341 -8.70 -0.04 -3.21
N GLY A 342 -9.04 -0.53 -4.41
CA GLY A 342 -9.95 -1.65 -4.60
C GLY A 342 -11.42 -1.25 -4.51
N ALA A 343 -12.30 -2.23 -4.37
CA ALA A 343 -13.74 -2.04 -4.24
C ALA A 343 -14.39 -3.18 -3.43
N GLY A 344 -15.63 -2.97 -2.97
CA GLY A 344 -16.41 -3.97 -2.23
C GLY A 344 -15.90 -4.21 -0.81
N SER A 345 -16.17 -5.40 -0.28
CA SER A 345 -15.85 -5.80 1.10
C SER A 345 -14.35 -5.78 1.42
N HIS A 346 -13.49 -5.78 0.40
CA HIS A 346 -12.03 -5.75 0.52
C HIS A 346 -11.40 -4.45 -0.01
N ALA A 347 -12.15 -3.36 -0.07
CA ALA A 347 -11.59 -2.04 -0.28
C ALA A 347 -10.56 -1.71 0.82
N CYS A 348 -9.52 -0.95 0.51
CA CYS A 348 -8.43 -0.67 1.46
C CYS A 348 -8.94 0.03 2.72
N PRO A 349 -8.72 -0.51 3.93
CA PRO A 349 -9.09 0.17 5.17
C PRO A 349 -8.23 1.42 5.44
N GLY A 350 -6.98 1.44 4.94
CA GLY A 350 -6.04 2.54 5.11
C GLY A 350 -6.16 3.66 4.06
N ALA A 351 -7.23 3.70 3.24
CA ALA A 351 -7.37 4.69 2.18
C ALA A 351 -7.37 6.13 2.74
N ARG A 352 -8.08 6.37 3.85
CA ARG A 352 -8.11 7.67 4.53
C ARG A 352 -6.72 8.06 5.05
N LEU A 353 -6.05 7.14 5.73
CA LEU A 353 -4.70 7.35 6.24
C LEU A 353 -3.74 7.76 5.11
N ALA A 354 -3.72 7.02 4.00
CA ALA A 354 -2.85 7.32 2.85
C ALA A 354 -3.12 8.71 2.25
N ARG A 355 -4.40 9.12 2.16
CA ARG A 355 -4.81 10.43 1.65
C ARG A 355 -4.33 11.56 2.55
N ILE A 356 -4.55 11.46 3.86
CA ILE A 356 -4.19 12.51 4.83
C ILE A 356 -2.66 12.59 4.98
N GLN A 357 -1.94 11.46 5.08
CA GLN A 357 -0.48 11.46 5.11
C GLN A 357 0.13 12.12 3.88
N LEU A 358 -0.39 11.82 2.68
CA LEU A 358 0.09 12.45 1.46
C LEU A 358 -0.23 13.94 1.46
N ALA A 359 -1.45 14.35 1.83
CA ALA A 359 -1.84 15.74 1.89
C ALA A 359 -0.96 16.54 2.86
N ASP A 360 -0.68 16.01 4.06
CA ASP A 360 0.21 16.66 5.05
C ASP A 360 1.66 16.73 4.55
N THR A 361 2.14 15.68 3.88
CA THR A 361 3.48 15.69 3.26
C THR A 361 3.58 16.77 2.17
N LEU A 362 2.55 16.92 1.34
CA LEU A 362 2.49 17.97 0.32
C LEU A 362 2.42 19.37 0.95
N ALA A 363 1.64 19.53 2.03
CA ALA A 363 1.57 20.78 2.79
C ALA A 363 2.94 21.20 3.32
N ALA A 364 3.68 20.25 3.90
CA ALA A 364 5.02 20.52 4.45
C ALA A 364 6.08 20.81 3.37
N LEU A 365 5.93 20.24 2.17
CA LEU A 365 6.85 20.46 1.05
C LEU A 365 6.54 21.70 0.22
N ALA A 366 5.27 22.13 0.16
CA ALA A 366 4.82 23.21 -0.71
C ALA A 366 5.58 24.54 -0.52
N PRO A 367 5.93 25.00 0.72
CA PRO A 367 6.73 26.21 0.91
C PRO A 367 8.12 26.15 0.28
N HIS A 368 8.69 24.95 0.18
CA HIS A 368 10.03 24.72 -0.35
C HIS A 368 10.06 24.51 -1.87
N ARG A 369 8.91 24.22 -2.50
CA ARG A 369 8.76 23.91 -3.94
C ARG A 369 9.87 23.01 -4.51
N PRO A 370 10.20 21.89 -3.86
CA PRO A 370 11.42 21.17 -4.16
C PRO A 370 11.43 20.58 -5.56
N VAL A 371 12.62 20.48 -6.13
CA VAL A 371 12.91 19.80 -7.40
C VAL A 371 13.63 18.49 -7.16
N VAL A 372 13.46 17.54 -8.08
CA VAL A 372 14.14 16.23 -7.98
C VAL A 372 15.58 16.37 -8.49
N THR A 373 16.56 16.13 -7.62
CA THR A 373 17.99 16.12 -7.94
C THR A 373 18.50 14.72 -8.30
N ARG A 374 17.95 13.67 -7.68
CA ARG A 374 18.37 12.28 -7.92
C ARG A 374 17.18 11.35 -7.92
N ALA A 375 17.13 10.38 -8.86
CA ALA A 375 16.11 9.34 -8.91
C ALA A 375 16.69 8.01 -9.41
N ARG A 376 16.57 6.95 -8.61
CA ARG A 376 16.99 5.58 -8.95
C ARG A 376 15.85 4.60 -8.64
N VAL A 377 15.45 3.82 -9.65
CA VAL A 377 14.37 2.82 -9.50
C VAL A 377 14.85 1.65 -8.64
N ASP A 378 13.97 1.17 -7.76
CA ASP A 378 14.18 -0.09 -7.05
C ASP A 378 13.66 -1.24 -7.91
N ARG A 379 14.56 -2.13 -8.31
CA ARG A 379 14.25 -3.34 -9.10
C ARG A 379 13.96 -4.57 -8.23
N ARG A 380 14.15 -4.45 -6.92
CA ARG A 380 14.01 -5.55 -5.96
C ARG A 380 12.83 -5.39 -5.04
N ALA A 381 12.21 -4.20 -5.01
CA ALA A 381 11.03 -3.94 -4.20
C ALA A 381 9.84 -4.81 -4.65
N ALA A 382 8.96 -5.10 -3.72
CA ALA A 382 7.71 -5.82 -4.00
C ALA A 382 6.76 -5.03 -4.92
N LEU A 383 6.77 -3.71 -4.80
CA LEU A 383 5.94 -2.79 -5.58
C LEU A 383 6.82 -1.83 -6.39
N PRO A 384 6.37 -1.36 -7.56
CA PRO A 384 7.11 -0.40 -8.37
C PRO A 384 7.36 0.91 -7.60
N GLY A 385 8.62 1.24 -7.34
CA GLY A 385 9.01 2.39 -6.54
C GLY A 385 10.43 2.86 -6.81
N TRP A 386 10.83 3.91 -6.11
CA TRP A 386 12.18 4.42 -6.11
C TRP A 386 13.02 3.73 -5.04
N ARG A 387 14.28 3.44 -5.37
CA ARG A 387 15.32 3.07 -4.39
C ARG A 387 15.86 4.31 -3.69
N VAL A 388 16.00 5.41 -4.44
CA VAL A 388 16.43 6.73 -3.98
C VAL A 388 15.63 7.76 -4.76
N LEU A 389 15.09 8.74 -4.07
CA LEU A 389 14.51 9.95 -4.65
C LEU A 389 14.91 11.14 -3.79
N THR A 390 15.93 11.89 -4.22
CA THR A 390 16.39 13.07 -3.51
C THR A 390 15.77 14.32 -4.09
N VAL A 391 15.35 15.21 -3.20
CA VAL A 391 14.79 16.52 -3.55
C VAL A 391 15.55 17.64 -2.85
N LYS A 392 15.56 18.83 -3.45
CA LYS A 392 16.17 20.06 -2.93
C LYS A 392 15.21 21.22 -3.14
N ALA A 393 15.14 22.16 -2.18
CA ALA A 393 14.34 23.37 -2.37
C ALA A 393 14.83 24.15 -3.60
N THR A 394 13.88 24.77 -4.32
CA THR A 394 14.22 25.82 -5.29
C THR A 394 14.47 27.11 -4.53
N SER A 395 15.65 27.69 -4.73
CA SER A 395 15.98 29.06 -4.30
C SER A 395 15.05 30.07 -4.94
#